data_facb18c187265ffb9de84ac86cfa4f42
#
_entry.id   facb18c187265ffb9de84ac86cfa4f42
#
_cell.length_a   1.000
_cell.length_b   1.000
_cell.length_c   1.000
_cell.angle_alpha   90.00
_cell.angle_beta   90.00
_cell.angle_gamma   90.00
#
_symmetry.space_group_name_H-M   'P 1'
#
loop_
_entity.id
_entity.type
_entity.pdbx_description
1 polymer ?
#
loop_
_entity_poly.entity_id
_entity_poly.type
_entity_poly.pdbx_seq_one_letter_code
_entity_poly.pdbx_strand_id
1 'polypeptide(L)'
;MRIASKVLHRDQDGVSGFVAYPATAARRPGVLVLHHANGVTADLKTTAADLARLGYATLVPNLYHMLGVSGDSHIGRGAELQQRLNDNEFLRVIGDAWRFLARRADVDPTRTGIIAHSMGGRLSIPFAADTPELRALVLYYPSVRDEIETALRPRHAFDLARTIKCPSMLIYGGRDHIAGPETRRRLWESFHANGQPFEWHFYSHARHGFASPDSDGYQPEMASIVWPLVTDFLHRALVEPPLA
;
A
#
# COMPACT_ATOMS: atom_id res chain seq x y z
N MET A 1 22.48 2.85 7.37
CA MET A 1 22.22 1.72 8.31
C MET A 1 22.32 0.40 7.52
N ARG A 2 22.90 -0.66 8.13
CA ARG A 2 22.93 -2.01 7.54
C ARG A 2 21.51 -2.60 7.56
N ILE A 3 21.05 -3.16 6.44
CA ILE A 3 19.76 -3.81 6.32
C ILE A 3 19.93 -5.30 5.99
N ALA A 4 18.93 -6.09 6.32
CA ALA A 4 18.76 -7.47 5.88
C ALA A 4 17.49 -7.57 5.05
N SER A 5 17.46 -8.51 4.10
CA SER A 5 16.27 -8.79 3.31
C SER A 5 16.17 -10.27 2.99
N LYS A 6 14.93 -10.75 2.73
CA LYS A 6 14.65 -12.15 2.41
C LYS A 6 13.43 -12.24 1.50
N VAL A 7 13.48 -13.11 0.51
CA VAL A 7 12.28 -13.60 -0.18
C VAL A 7 11.58 -14.61 0.73
N LEU A 8 10.28 -14.47 0.89
CA LEU A 8 9.44 -15.33 1.72
C LEU A 8 8.67 -16.31 0.84
N HIS A 9 8.64 -17.57 1.25
CA HIS A 9 7.93 -18.65 0.58
C HIS A 9 6.83 -19.18 1.48
N ARG A 10 5.60 -19.31 0.93
CA ARG A 10 4.38 -19.64 1.69
C ARG A 10 4.50 -20.93 2.52
N ASP A 11 5.08 -21.96 1.94
CA ASP A 11 5.29 -23.28 2.55
C ASP A 11 6.28 -23.26 3.73
N GLN A 12 7.21 -22.32 3.73
CA GLN A 12 8.25 -22.18 4.76
C GLN A 12 7.95 -21.09 5.78
N ASP A 13 7.45 -19.95 5.31
CA ASP A 13 7.31 -18.72 6.09
C ASP A 13 5.84 -18.42 6.47
N GLY A 14 4.86 -19.16 5.95
CA GLY A 14 3.44 -18.92 6.15
C GLY A 14 2.86 -17.78 5.31
N VAL A 15 3.70 -16.95 4.72
CA VAL A 15 3.38 -15.88 3.78
C VAL A 15 4.34 -15.90 2.60
N SER A 16 3.90 -15.35 1.46
CA SER A 16 4.74 -15.19 0.26
C SER A 16 5.01 -13.71 0.02
N GLY A 17 6.25 -13.35 -0.34
CA GLY A 17 6.59 -11.97 -0.63
C GLY A 17 8.06 -11.64 -0.41
N PHE A 18 8.34 -10.38 -0.10
CA PHE A 18 9.69 -9.88 0.17
C PHE A 18 9.70 -9.05 1.46
N VAL A 19 10.62 -9.35 2.37
CA VAL A 19 10.81 -8.61 3.62
C VAL A 19 12.16 -7.91 3.62
N ALA A 20 12.20 -6.67 4.12
CA ALA A 20 13.44 -5.94 4.38
C ALA A 20 13.35 -5.23 5.75
N TYR A 21 14.45 -5.21 6.50
CA TYR A 21 14.49 -4.64 7.85
C TYR A 21 15.91 -4.24 8.24
N PRO A 22 16.09 -3.28 9.15
CA PRO A 22 17.39 -2.99 9.72
C PRO A 22 17.97 -4.19 10.47
N ALA A 23 19.26 -4.47 10.26
CA ALA A 23 19.97 -5.59 10.90
C ALA A 23 20.34 -5.27 12.38
N THR A 24 19.36 -4.89 13.19
CA THR A 24 19.50 -4.59 14.62
C THR A 24 18.35 -5.22 15.40
N ALA A 25 18.50 -5.46 16.69
CA ALA A 25 17.50 -6.13 17.54
C ALA A 25 16.39 -5.18 18.08
N ALA A 26 16.46 -3.87 17.84
CA ALA A 26 15.50 -2.93 18.38
C ALA A 26 14.10 -3.09 17.71
N ARG A 27 13.03 -2.96 18.47
CA ARG A 27 11.67 -2.89 17.93
C ARG A 27 11.44 -1.60 17.17
N ARG A 28 10.72 -1.68 16.05
CA ARG A 28 10.54 -0.61 15.10
C ARG A 28 9.16 -0.60 14.50
N PRO A 29 8.73 0.49 13.84
CA PRO A 29 7.50 0.49 13.08
C PRO A 29 7.53 -0.53 11.95
N GLY A 30 6.36 -1.13 11.67
CA GLY A 30 6.15 -2.05 10.55
C GLY A 30 5.39 -1.37 9.41
N VAL A 31 5.78 -1.62 8.16
CA VAL A 31 5.09 -1.09 6.98
C VAL A 31 4.83 -2.21 5.97
N LEU A 32 3.56 -2.43 5.62
CA LEU A 32 3.21 -3.20 4.42
C LEU A 32 3.34 -2.32 3.19
N VAL A 33 3.96 -2.83 2.14
CA VAL A 33 4.03 -2.20 0.82
C VAL A 33 3.20 -3.03 -0.14
N LEU A 34 1.96 -2.61 -0.44
CA LEU A 34 1.04 -3.35 -1.29
C LEU A 34 1.25 -2.98 -2.75
N HIS A 35 1.48 -4.01 -3.56
CA HIS A 35 1.85 -3.86 -4.95
C HIS A 35 0.68 -3.45 -5.86
N HIS A 36 1.01 -2.80 -6.98
CA HIS A 36 0.12 -2.60 -8.12
C HIS A 36 -0.15 -3.92 -8.87
N ALA A 37 -0.87 -3.87 -9.98
CA ALA A 37 -1.25 -5.08 -10.71
C ALA A 37 -0.07 -5.95 -11.18
N ASN A 38 1.14 -5.39 -11.34
CA ASN A 38 2.29 -6.13 -11.86
C ASN A 38 3.01 -7.04 -10.84
N GLY A 39 2.51 -7.16 -9.61
CA GLY A 39 3.11 -8.07 -8.59
C GLY A 39 4.26 -7.44 -7.80
N VAL A 40 5.10 -8.27 -7.21
CA VAL A 40 6.24 -7.86 -6.35
C VAL A 40 7.43 -7.50 -7.24
N THR A 41 7.39 -6.33 -7.84
CA THR A 41 8.39 -5.82 -8.78
C THR A 41 9.69 -5.37 -8.09
N ALA A 42 10.73 -5.15 -8.87
CA ALA A 42 12.05 -4.74 -8.35
C ALA A 42 12.00 -3.37 -7.66
N ASP A 43 11.20 -2.43 -8.17
CA ASP A 43 10.98 -1.10 -7.58
C ASP A 43 10.34 -1.18 -6.19
N LEU A 44 9.37 -2.08 -5.98
CA LEU A 44 8.75 -2.27 -4.67
C LEU A 44 9.70 -2.95 -3.67
N LYS A 45 10.56 -3.87 -4.12
CA LYS A 45 11.65 -4.41 -3.31
C LYS A 45 12.65 -3.33 -2.92
N THR A 46 12.94 -2.40 -3.83
CA THR A 46 13.78 -1.22 -3.56
C THR A 46 13.11 -0.28 -2.57
N THR A 47 11.84 0.04 -2.75
CA THR A 47 11.02 0.83 -1.80
C THR A 47 11.09 0.21 -0.39
N ALA A 48 10.91 -1.12 -0.28
CA ALA A 48 11.02 -1.81 1.00
C ALA A 48 12.42 -1.69 1.62
N ALA A 49 13.48 -1.81 0.81
CA ALA A 49 14.86 -1.64 1.27
C ALA A 49 15.17 -0.21 1.70
N ASP A 50 14.63 0.79 1.01
CA ASP A 50 14.79 2.21 1.37
C ASP A 50 14.09 2.55 2.67
N LEU A 51 12.87 2.07 2.87
CA LEU A 51 12.18 2.17 4.16
C LEU A 51 12.95 1.46 5.28
N ALA A 52 13.55 0.29 5.00
CA ALA A 52 14.39 -0.39 5.97
C ALA A 52 15.64 0.44 6.35
N ARG A 53 16.23 1.18 5.40
CA ARG A 53 17.33 2.14 5.69
C ARG A 53 16.86 3.31 6.57
N LEU A 54 15.59 3.68 6.48
CA LEU A 54 14.95 4.70 7.31
C LEU A 54 14.50 4.17 8.69
N GLY A 55 14.66 2.87 8.96
CA GLY A 55 14.39 2.29 10.27
C GLY A 55 13.10 1.48 10.39
N TYR A 56 12.37 1.25 9.30
CA TYR A 56 11.15 0.44 9.29
C TYR A 56 11.44 -1.05 9.06
N ALA A 57 10.61 -1.94 9.60
CA ALA A 57 10.50 -3.30 9.10
C ALA A 57 9.42 -3.33 8.01
N THR A 58 9.75 -3.82 6.83
CA THR A 58 8.87 -3.73 5.66
C THR A 58 8.55 -5.09 5.09
N LEU A 59 7.33 -5.27 4.61
CA LEU A 59 6.89 -6.48 3.92
C LEU A 59 6.15 -6.10 2.64
N VAL A 60 6.59 -6.62 1.50
CA VAL A 60 5.87 -6.60 0.23
C VAL A 60 5.23 -7.96 0.04
N PRO A 61 3.95 -8.16 0.38
CA PRO A 61 3.29 -9.47 0.21
C PRO A 61 2.99 -9.74 -1.27
N ASN A 62 3.10 -11.00 -1.67
CA ASN A 62 2.59 -11.45 -2.97
C ASN A 62 1.07 -11.64 -2.89
N LEU A 63 0.31 -10.67 -3.36
CA LEU A 63 -1.16 -10.72 -3.33
C LEU A 63 -1.75 -11.80 -4.24
N TYR A 64 -0.96 -12.32 -5.17
CA TYR A 64 -1.38 -13.36 -6.12
C TYR A 64 -0.97 -14.77 -5.71
N HIS A 65 -0.42 -14.99 -4.51
CA HIS A 65 0.07 -16.31 -4.12
C HIS A 65 -1.01 -17.40 -4.13
N MET A 66 -2.28 -17.04 -3.88
CA MET A 66 -3.41 -17.98 -3.94
C MET A 66 -3.68 -18.52 -5.34
N LEU A 67 -3.17 -17.86 -6.37
CA LEU A 67 -3.24 -18.32 -7.78
C LEU A 67 -2.09 -19.26 -8.15
N GLY A 68 -1.21 -19.59 -7.20
CA GLY A 68 -0.02 -20.40 -7.46
C GLY A 68 1.06 -19.66 -8.27
N VAL A 69 0.97 -18.32 -8.39
CA VAL A 69 1.99 -17.51 -9.09
C VAL A 69 3.08 -17.08 -8.13
N SER A 70 4.32 -17.06 -8.63
CA SER A 70 5.50 -16.64 -7.86
C SER A 70 5.36 -15.21 -7.34
N GLY A 71 6.19 -14.84 -6.35
CA GLY A 71 6.26 -13.48 -5.82
C GLY A 71 7.06 -12.51 -6.69
N ASP A 72 7.31 -12.86 -7.97
CA ASP A 72 8.06 -12.00 -8.88
C ASP A 72 7.17 -11.05 -9.67
N SER A 73 7.78 -10.26 -10.54
CA SER A 73 7.08 -9.35 -11.44
C SER A 73 6.16 -10.11 -12.41
N HIS A 74 4.95 -9.61 -12.60
CA HIS A 74 3.95 -10.10 -13.56
C HIS A 74 3.58 -9.02 -14.57
N ILE A 75 4.57 -8.25 -15.04
CA ILE A 75 4.38 -7.23 -16.07
C ILE A 75 3.70 -7.85 -17.29
N GLY A 76 2.66 -7.18 -17.79
CA GLY A 76 1.83 -7.65 -18.90
C GLY A 76 0.71 -8.64 -18.52
N ARG A 77 0.69 -9.20 -17.30
CA ARG A 77 -0.35 -10.13 -16.82
C ARG A 77 -1.24 -9.54 -15.73
N GLY A 78 -0.91 -8.36 -15.23
CA GLY A 78 -1.59 -7.77 -14.08
C GLY A 78 -3.11 -7.61 -14.27
N ALA A 79 -3.57 -7.26 -15.48
CA ALA A 79 -4.99 -7.13 -15.79
C ALA A 79 -5.75 -8.47 -15.71
N GLU A 80 -5.13 -9.57 -16.13
CA GLU A 80 -5.66 -10.92 -16.00
C GLU A 80 -5.72 -11.36 -14.53
N LEU A 81 -4.58 -11.27 -13.84
CA LEU A 81 -4.43 -11.80 -12.49
C LEU A 81 -5.37 -11.13 -11.48
N GLN A 82 -5.53 -9.81 -11.55
CA GLN A 82 -6.40 -9.09 -10.62
C GLN A 82 -7.91 -9.41 -10.77
N GLN A 83 -8.31 -10.05 -11.88
CA GLN A 83 -9.70 -10.48 -12.12
C GLN A 83 -9.96 -11.93 -11.68
N ARG A 84 -8.92 -12.68 -11.31
CA ARG A 84 -9.02 -14.09 -10.91
C ARG A 84 -9.34 -14.28 -9.44
N LEU A 85 -9.21 -13.24 -8.62
CA LEU A 85 -9.57 -13.24 -7.21
C LEU A 85 -10.59 -12.13 -6.93
N ASN A 86 -11.50 -12.39 -5.99
CA ASN A 86 -12.36 -11.34 -5.44
C ASN A 86 -11.65 -10.56 -4.33
N ASP A 87 -12.19 -9.41 -3.95
CA ASP A 87 -11.58 -8.55 -2.94
C ASP A 87 -11.43 -9.25 -1.57
N ASN A 88 -12.37 -10.10 -1.16
CA ASN A 88 -12.27 -10.82 0.11
C ASN A 88 -11.08 -11.80 0.12
N GLU A 89 -10.73 -12.39 -1.01
CA GLU A 89 -9.55 -13.23 -1.14
C GLU A 89 -8.27 -12.42 -1.02
N PHE A 90 -8.19 -11.27 -1.69
CA PHE A 90 -7.08 -10.33 -1.52
C PHE A 90 -6.97 -9.82 -0.07
N LEU A 91 -8.07 -9.47 0.57
CA LEU A 91 -8.09 -8.98 1.96
C LEU A 91 -7.59 -10.05 2.95
N ARG A 92 -7.89 -11.33 2.71
CA ARG A 92 -7.29 -12.43 3.50
C ARG A 92 -5.77 -12.46 3.37
N VAL A 93 -5.24 -12.33 2.16
CA VAL A 93 -3.79 -12.29 1.92
C VAL A 93 -3.14 -11.10 2.63
N ILE A 94 -3.76 -9.92 2.53
CA ILE A 94 -3.29 -8.71 3.22
C ILE A 94 -3.33 -8.92 4.74
N GLY A 95 -4.41 -9.51 5.27
CA GLY A 95 -4.55 -9.82 6.69
C GLY A 95 -3.51 -10.82 7.21
N ASP A 96 -3.18 -11.86 6.42
CA ASP A 96 -2.12 -12.81 6.76
C ASP A 96 -0.75 -12.11 6.81
N ALA A 97 -0.45 -11.28 5.81
CA ALA A 97 0.78 -10.50 5.75
C ALA A 97 0.89 -9.49 6.90
N TRP A 98 -0.23 -8.81 7.24
CA TRP A 98 -0.30 -7.91 8.39
C TRP A 98 0.01 -8.63 9.70
N ARG A 99 -0.63 -9.77 9.95
CA ARG A 99 -0.38 -10.58 11.16
C ARG A 99 1.05 -11.11 11.21
N PHE A 100 1.60 -11.53 10.08
CA PHE A 100 3.01 -11.95 10.01
C PHE A 100 3.95 -10.80 10.40
N LEU A 101 3.76 -9.60 9.82
CA LEU A 101 4.58 -8.45 10.12
C LEU A 101 4.46 -8.04 11.60
N ALA A 102 3.24 -7.96 12.14
CA ALA A 102 2.98 -7.55 13.51
C ALA A 102 3.53 -8.54 14.57
N ARG A 103 3.67 -9.83 14.22
CA ARG A 103 4.21 -10.87 15.11
C ARG A 103 5.73 -10.97 15.11
N ARG A 104 6.42 -10.26 14.23
CA ARG A 104 7.88 -10.27 14.21
C ARG A 104 8.43 -9.68 15.52
N ALA A 105 9.46 -10.31 16.07
CA ALA A 105 10.09 -9.87 17.32
C ALA A 105 10.71 -8.46 17.24
N ASP A 106 11.10 -8.06 16.03
CA ASP A 106 11.69 -6.75 15.73
C ASP A 106 10.68 -5.68 15.31
N VAL A 107 9.36 -5.96 15.40
CA VAL A 107 8.28 -5.01 15.06
C VAL A 107 7.50 -4.62 16.31
N ASP A 108 7.16 -3.35 16.40
CA ASP A 108 6.17 -2.83 17.33
C ASP A 108 4.78 -2.88 16.68
N PRO A 109 3.89 -3.78 17.11
CA PRO A 109 2.60 -3.95 16.48
C PRO A 109 1.65 -2.75 16.64
N THR A 110 1.97 -1.85 17.57
CA THR A 110 1.19 -0.61 17.77
C THR A 110 1.57 0.52 16.82
N ARG A 111 2.64 0.33 16.02
CA ARG A 111 3.19 1.31 15.09
C ARG A 111 3.31 0.70 13.69
N THR A 112 2.16 0.39 13.09
CA THR A 112 2.12 -0.27 11.79
C THR A 112 1.33 0.54 10.78
N GLY A 113 1.83 0.59 9.53
CA GLY A 113 1.25 1.35 8.43
C GLY A 113 1.24 0.59 7.11
N ILE A 114 0.61 1.21 6.12
CA ILE A 114 0.54 0.71 4.74
C ILE A 114 0.98 1.80 3.78
N ILE A 115 1.84 1.44 2.83
CA ILE A 115 2.02 2.13 1.55
C ILE A 115 1.42 1.23 0.48
N ALA A 116 0.59 1.77 -0.39
CA ALA A 116 -0.08 0.96 -1.39
C ALA A 116 -0.20 1.66 -2.73
N HIS A 117 0.00 0.89 -3.81
CA HIS A 117 0.03 1.40 -5.18
C HIS A 117 -1.13 0.84 -6.00
N SER A 118 -1.84 1.69 -6.71
CA SER A 118 -2.87 1.31 -7.70
C SER A 118 -3.88 0.27 -7.16
N MET A 119 -3.85 -0.97 -7.62
CA MET A 119 -4.67 -2.09 -7.14
C MET A 119 -4.52 -2.28 -5.62
N GLY A 120 -3.29 -2.32 -5.12
CA GLY A 120 -3.03 -2.40 -3.68
C GLY A 120 -3.64 -1.23 -2.93
N GLY A 121 -3.59 -0.02 -3.52
CA GLY A 121 -4.24 1.18 -2.97
C GLY A 121 -5.75 1.03 -2.85
N ARG A 122 -6.41 0.50 -3.88
CA ARG A 122 -7.85 0.21 -3.82
C ARG A 122 -8.18 -0.82 -2.73
N LEU A 123 -7.40 -1.89 -2.64
CA LEU A 123 -7.59 -2.97 -1.65
C LEU A 123 -7.27 -2.53 -0.21
N SER A 124 -6.41 -1.52 -0.05
CA SER A 124 -6.07 -1.00 1.28
C SER A 124 -7.23 -0.27 1.95
N ILE A 125 -8.15 0.31 1.18
CA ILE A 125 -9.30 1.05 1.72
C ILE A 125 -10.21 0.13 2.55
N PRO A 126 -10.75 -1.00 2.02
CA PRO A 126 -11.53 -1.92 2.83
C PRO A 126 -10.72 -2.55 3.95
N PHE A 127 -9.45 -2.87 3.74
CA PHE A 127 -8.59 -3.39 4.80
C PHE A 127 -8.42 -2.41 5.96
N ALA A 128 -8.14 -1.14 5.67
CA ALA A 128 -7.98 -0.10 6.70
C ALA A 128 -9.29 0.22 7.43
N ALA A 129 -10.44 0.16 6.74
CA ALA A 129 -11.75 0.31 7.36
C ALA A 129 -12.04 -0.79 8.40
N ASP A 130 -11.57 -2.01 8.14
CA ASP A 130 -11.76 -3.18 9.02
C ASP A 130 -10.60 -3.36 10.05
N THR A 131 -9.57 -2.49 10.03
CA THR A 131 -8.37 -2.60 10.86
C THR A 131 -8.12 -1.31 11.64
N PRO A 132 -8.84 -1.05 12.74
CA PRO A 132 -8.72 0.18 13.53
C PRO A 132 -7.34 0.36 14.19
N GLU A 133 -6.55 -0.70 14.29
CA GLU A 133 -5.19 -0.70 14.81
C GLU A 133 -4.16 -0.13 13.83
N LEU A 134 -4.53 0.03 12.55
CA LEU A 134 -3.68 0.65 11.54
C LEU A 134 -3.39 2.11 11.92
N ARG A 135 -2.12 2.53 11.83
CA ARG A 135 -1.67 3.85 12.28
C ARG A 135 -1.30 4.82 11.15
N ALA A 136 -1.14 4.34 9.93
CA ALA A 136 -0.85 5.16 8.76
C ALA A 136 -1.31 4.47 7.47
N LEU A 137 -1.90 5.23 6.56
CA LEU A 137 -2.31 4.75 5.24
C LEU A 137 -1.84 5.72 4.16
N VAL A 138 -0.94 5.25 3.28
CA VAL A 138 -0.48 6.01 2.11
C VAL A 138 -0.96 5.32 0.84
N LEU A 139 -1.67 6.07 0.00
CA LEU A 139 -2.30 5.57 -1.22
C LEU A 139 -1.75 6.31 -2.44
N TYR A 140 -0.90 5.63 -3.22
CA TYR A 140 -0.45 6.11 -4.52
C TYR A 140 -1.47 5.74 -5.60
N TYR A 141 -2.09 6.73 -6.20
CA TYR A 141 -3.03 6.59 -7.32
C TYR A 141 -3.92 5.34 -7.20
N PRO A 142 -4.65 5.17 -6.06
CA PRO A 142 -5.46 3.97 -5.87
C PRO A 142 -6.43 3.79 -7.04
N SER A 143 -6.48 2.55 -7.61
CA SER A 143 -7.28 2.25 -8.80
C SER A 143 -8.77 2.08 -8.47
N VAL A 144 -9.31 3.03 -7.73
CA VAL A 144 -10.75 3.11 -7.44
C VAL A 144 -11.49 3.53 -8.70
N ARG A 145 -12.60 2.90 -8.98
CA ARG A 145 -13.53 3.24 -10.05
C ARG A 145 -14.91 3.46 -9.47
N ASP A 146 -15.70 4.25 -10.15
CA ASP A 146 -17.12 4.42 -9.83
C ASP A 146 -17.92 3.26 -10.46
N GLU A 147 -17.79 2.09 -9.82
CA GLU A 147 -18.40 0.86 -10.28
C GLU A 147 -19.54 0.46 -9.33
N ILE A 148 -20.55 -0.19 -9.87
CA ILE A 148 -21.56 -0.89 -9.08
C ILE A 148 -20.87 -2.05 -8.35
N GLU A 149 -21.29 -2.36 -7.13
CA GLU A 149 -20.82 -3.53 -6.39
C GLU A 149 -21.05 -4.81 -7.20
N THR A 150 -20.04 -5.66 -7.22
CA THR A 150 -20.05 -6.93 -7.94
C THR A 150 -19.61 -8.06 -7.02
N ALA A 151 -19.80 -9.32 -7.44
CA ALA A 151 -19.26 -10.48 -6.71
C ALA A 151 -17.74 -10.43 -6.53
N LEU A 152 -17.01 -9.78 -7.45
CA LEU A 152 -15.56 -9.57 -7.32
C LEU A 152 -15.21 -8.39 -6.40
N ARG A 153 -16.09 -7.40 -6.33
CA ARG A 153 -15.91 -6.16 -5.55
C ARG A 153 -17.17 -5.85 -4.76
N PRO A 154 -17.39 -6.57 -3.64
CA PRO A 154 -18.66 -6.53 -2.91
C PRO A 154 -18.83 -5.30 -2.00
N ARG A 155 -17.83 -4.41 -1.89
CA ARG A 155 -17.85 -3.26 -0.99
C ARG A 155 -17.32 -2.00 -1.67
N HIS A 156 -18.01 -0.88 -1.47
CA HIS A 156 -17.70 0.38 -2.12
C HIS A 156 -16.60 1.16 -1.37
N ALA A 157 -15.54 1.54 -2.10
CA ALA A 157 -14.40 2.26 -1.52
C ALA A 157 -14.79 3.62 -0.90
N PHE A 158 -15.78 4.33 -1.44
CA PHE A 158 -16.19 5.65 -0.96
C PHE A 158 -16.84 5.57 0.43
N ASP A 159 -17.67 4.57 0.69
CA ASP A 159 -18.32 4.40 1.99
C ASP A 159 -17.31 3.94 3.04
N LEU A 160 -16.44 3.02 2.66
CA LEU A 160 -15.40 2.49 3.54
C LEU A 160 -14.35 3.56 3.91
N ALA A 161 -13.98 4.44 3.00
CA ALA A 161 -13.05 5.54 3.30
C ALA A 161 -13.55 6.45 4.44
N ARG A 162 -14.87 6.58 4.62
CA ARG A 162 -15.48 7.34 5.72
C ARG A 162 -15.30 6.72 7.10
N THR A 163 -14.91 5.45 7.18
CA THR A 163 -14.81 4.69 8.44
C THR A 163 -13.37 4.40 8.88
N ILE A 164 -12.38 4.73 8.05
CA ILE A 164 -10.94 4.54 8.35
C ILE A 164 -10.55 5.35 9.60
N LYS A 165 -9.78 4.76 10.51
CA LYS A 165 -9.45 5.35 11.82
C LYS A 165 -8.03 5.89 11.94
N CYS A 166 -7.23 5.83 10.90
CA CYS A 166 -5.85 6.32 10.90
C CYS A 166 -5.64 7.54 10.01
N PRO A 167 -4.61 8.35 10.28
CA PRO A 167 -4.13 9.33 9.35
C PRO A 167 -3.90 8.72 7.96
N SER A 168 -4.30 9.45 6.93
CA SER A 168 -4.24 8.95 5.55
C SER A 168 -3.65 10.00 4.60
N MET A 169 -2.84 9.54 3.64
CA MET A 169 -2.30 10.35 2.56
C MET A 169 -2.73 9.77 1.22
N LEU A 170 -3.40 10.58 0.39
CA LEU A 170 -3.75 10.23 -0.98
C LEU A 170 -2.93 11.05 -1.98
N ILE A 171 -2.41 10.37 -3.00
CA ILE A 171 -1.56 10.97 -4.01
C ILE A 171 -2.10 10.61 -5.39
N TYR A 172 -2.51 11.62 -6.19
CA TYR A 172 -3.07 11.43 -7.51
C TYR A 172 -2.44 12.31 -8.58
N GLY A 173 -2.43 11.77 -9.79
CA GLY A 173 -2.12 12.50 -11.01
C GLY A 173 -3.38 13.07 -11.68
N GLY A 174 -3.28 14.26 -12.27
CA GLY A 174 -4.36 14.88 -13.04
C GLY A 174 -4.64 14.16 -14.36
N ARG A 175 -3.65 13.46 -14.89
CA ARG A 175 -3.75 12.63 -16.11
C ARG A 175 -3.95 11.14 -15.80
N ASP A 176 -4.46 10.81 -14.63
CA ASP A 176 -4.81 9.44 -14.27
C ASP A 176 -6.02 8.98 -15.11
N HIS A 177 -5.83 7.93 -15.90
CA HIS A 177 -6.83 7.36 -16.79
C HIS A 177 -7.67 6.26 -16.12
N ILE A 178 -7.30 5.82 -14.92
CA ILE A 178 -8.01 4.78 -14.16
C ILE A 178 -9.05 5.43 -13.23
N ALA A 179 -8.62 6.40 -12.41
CA ALA A 179 -9.50 7.16 -11.55
C ALA A 179 -9.81 8.52 -12.18
N GLY A 180 -10.99 8.65 -12.79
CA GLY A 180 -11.45 9.88 -13.42
C GLY A 180 -11.61 11.04 -12.41
N PRO A 181 -11.82 12.29 -12.90
CA PRO A 181 -11.95 13.47 -12.02
C PRO A 181 -13.05 13.30 -10.97
N GLU A 182 -14.19 12.76 -11.35
CA GLU A 182 -15.34 12.55 -10.46
C GLU A 182 -15.04 11.52 -9.37
N THR A 183 -14.42 10.39 -9.74
CA THR A 183 -13.98 9.36 -8.78
C THR A 183 -13.01 9.92 -7.76
N ARG A 184 -12.04 10.74 -8.22
CA ARG A 184 -11.06 11.39 -7.33
C ARG A 184 -11.73 12.39 -6.38
N ARG A 185 -12.69 13.21 -6.90
CA ARG A 185 -13.46 14.16 -6.09
C ARG A 185 -14.24 13.42 -5.00
N ARG A 186 -14.99 12.38 -5.35
CA ARG A 186 -15.78 11.58 -4.39
C ARG A 186 -14.90 10.91 -3.34
N LEU A 187 -13.73 10.40 -3.74
CA LEU A 187 -12.80 9.78 -2.80
C LEU A 187 -12.23 10.83 -1.83
N TRP A 188 -11.83 12.01 -2.34
CA TRP A 188 -11.42 13.13 -1.50
C TRP A 188 -12.50 13.51 -0.49
N GLU A 189 -13.74 13.67 -0.93
CA GLU A 189 -14.89 13.99 -0.05
C GLU A 189 -15.10 12.92 1.03
N SER A 190 -14.92 11.64 0.68
CA SER A 190 -15.08 10.54 1.62
C SER A 190 -14.02 10.56 2.73
N PHE A 191 -12.76 10.77 2.37
CA PHE A 191 -11.69 10.92 3.35
C PHE A 191 -11.81 12.21 4.17
N HIS A 192 -12.19 13.32 3.53
CA HIS A 192 -12.40 14.58 4.24
C HIS A 192 -13.54 14.48 5.26
N ALA A 193 -14.64 13.85 4.90
CA ALA A 193 -15.80 13.64 5.78
C ALA A 193 -15.53 12.67 6.95
N ASN A 194 -14.45 11.91 6.91
CA ASN A 194 -14.07 10.98 7.95
C ASN A 194 -13.64 11.69 9.26
N GLY A 195 -13.10 12.91 9.17
CA GLY A 195 -12.61 13.69 10.31
C GLY A 195 -11.25 13.23 10.87
N GLN A 196 -10.59 12.24 10.26
CA GLN A 196 -9.22 11.87 10.60
C GLN A 196 -8.21 12.77 9.89
N PRO A 197 -6.96 12.91 10.37
CA PRO A 197 -5.91 13.62 9.67
C PRO A 197 -5.76 13.11 8.24
N PHE A 198 -5.83 14.00 7.26
CA PHE A 198 -5.88 13.63 5.85
C PHE A 198 -5.04 14.58 5.01
N GLU A 199 -4.14 14.03 4.21
CA GLU A 199 -3.34 14.76 3.25
C GLU A 199 -3.73 14.37 1.82
N TRP A 200 -3.91 15.39 0.97
CA TRP A 200 -4.23 15.23 -0.44
C TRP A 200 -3.15 15.88 -1.30
N HIS A 201 -2.43 15.07 -2.06
CA HIS A 201 -1.42 15.52 -2.99
C HIS A 201 -1.86 15.29 -4.43
N PHE A 202 -2.00 16.37 -5.19
CA PHE A 202 -2.48 16.33 -6.56
C PHE A 202 -1.50 16.99 -7.51
N TYR A 203 -1.07 16.25 -8.52
CA TYR A 203 -0.10 16.68 -9.51
C TYR A 203 -0.74 16.69 -10.90
N SER A 204 -1.09 17.87 -11.43
CA SER A 204 -1.91 18.05 -12.64
C SER A 204 -1.37 17.33 -13.88
N HIS A 205 -0.05 17.17 -13.99
CA HIS A 205 0.59 16.51 -15.14
C HIS A 205 0.99 15.05 -14.90
N ALA A 206 0.84 14.54 -13.68
CA ALA A 206 1.18 13.16 -13.38
C ALA A 206 0.15 12.18 -13.95
N ARG A 207 0.64 11.01 -14.37
CA ARG A 207 -0.16 9.91 -14.93
C ARG A 207 -0.43 8.85 -13.86
N HIS A 208 -1.33 7.91 -14.15
CA HIS A 208 -1.44 6.68 -13.35
C HIS A 208 -0.11 5.93 -13.36
N GLY A 209 0.34 5.47 -12.20
CA GLY A 209 1.61 4.73 -12.09
C GLY A 209 2.87 5.59 -12.15
N PHE A 210 2.78 6.92 -11.99
CA PHE A 210 3.91 7.84 -12.17
C PHE A 210 5.10 7.55 -11.23
N ALA A 211 4.88 6.90 -10.10
CA ALA A 211 5.93 6.56 -9.14
C ALA A 211 6.53 5.15 -9.33
N SER A 212 6.04 4.38 -10.30
CA SER A 212 6.48 3.00 -10.54
C SER A 212 7.27 2.89 -11.84
N PRO A 213 8.57 2.56 -11.80
CA PRO A 213 9.41 2.38 -12.99
C PRO A 213 8.88 1.35 -14.00
N ASP A 214 8.11 0.37 -13.52
CA ASP A 214 7.50 -0.69 -14.36
C ASP A 214 6.16 -0.26 -14.99
N SER A 215 5.79 1.01 -14.89
CA SER A 215 4.55 1.57 -15.44
C SER A 215 4.83 2.44 -16.66
N ASP A 216 3.98 2.35 -17.68
CA ASP A 216 3.99 3.26 -18.84
C ASP A 216 3.75 4.73 -18.44
N GLY A 217 3.22 4.93 -17.25
CA GLY A 217 2.99 6.26 -16.67
C GLY A 217 4.17 6.83 -15.90
N TYR A 218 5.29 6.11 -15.78
CA TYR A 218 6.43 6.51 -14.95
C TYR A 218 6.97 7.90 -15.26
N GLN A 219 7.19 8.68 -14.24
CA GLN A 219 7.71 10.04 -14.27
C GLN A 219 8.71 10.23 -13.11
N PRO A 220 10.01 10.02 -13.33
CA PRO A 220 11.01 9.99 -12.27
C PRO A 220 11.08 11.28 -11.45
N GLU A 221 10.87 12.44 -12.09
CA GLU A 221 10.86 13.73 -11.38
C GLU A 221 9.69 13.76 -10.37
N MET A 222 8.51 13.30 -10.76
CA MET A 222 7.34 13.26 -9.88
C MET A 222 7.53 12.26 -8.74
N ALA A 223 8.09 11.10 -9.04
CA ALA A 223 8.43 10.10 -8.03
C ALA A 223 9.39 10.67 -6.97
N SER A 224 10.41 11.41 -7.41
CA SER A 224 11.41 12.04 -6.52
C SER A 224 10.83 13.16 -5.65
N ILE A 225 9.85 13.91 -6.13
CA ILE A 225 9.14 14.95 -5.36
C ILE A 225 8.24 14.32 -4.29
N VAL A 226 7.57 13.23 -4.62
CA VAL A 226 6.57 12.63 -3.72
C VAL A 226 7.20 11.78 -2.61
N TRP A 227 8.31 11.11 -2.88
CA TRP A 227 8.93 10.20 -1.91
C TRP A 227 9.29 10.85 -0.56
N PRO A 228 9.92 12.04 -0.49
CA PRO A 228 10.16 12.73 0.78
C PRO A 228 8.89 13.04 1.57
N LEU A 229 7.78 13.40 0.90
CA LEU A 229 6.50 13.68 1.55
C LEU A 229 5.94 12.42 2.21
N VAL A 230 6.03 11.28 1.54
CA VAL A 230 5.57 9.99 2.06
C VAL A 230 6.41 9.55 3.25
N THR A 231 7.73 9.68 3.18
CA THR A 231 8.61 9.29 4.30
C THR A 231 8.42 10.19 5.52
N ASP A 232 8.18 11.48 5.31
CA ASP A 232 7.85 12.44 6.38
C ASP A 232 6.49 12.11 7.02
N PHE A 233 5.47 11.85 6.22
CA PHE A 233 4.15 11.43 6.72
C PHE A 233 4.24 10.17 7.58
N LEU A 234 4.95 9.14 7.11
CA LEU A 234 5.16 7.91 7.87
C LEU A 234 5.91 8.16 9.17
N HIS A 235 6.92 9.05 9.14
CA HIS A 235 7.67 9.41 10.34
C HIS A 235 6.77 10.05 11.40
N ARG A 236 5.99 11.06 11.03
CA ARG A 236 5.02 11.71 11.92
C ARG A 236 3.97 10.73 12.46
N ALA A 237 3.47 9.81 11.62
CA ALA A 237 2.40 8.90 12.02
C ALA A 237 2.88 7.68 12.83
N LEU A 238 4.11 7.20 12.61
CA LEU A 238 4.59 5.92 13.15
C LEU A 238 5.77 6.05 14.12
N VAL A 239 6.50 7.16 14.11
CA VAL A 239 7.72 7.34 14.92
C VAL A 239 7.54 8.41 15.99
N GLU A 240 6.92 9.52 15.64
CA GLU A 240 6.65 10.60 16.59
C GLU A 240 5.52 10.19 17.57
N PRO A 241 5.51 10.74 18.79
CA PRO A 241 4.36 10.57 19.66
C PRO A 241 3.12 11.21 19.02
N PRO A 242 1.92 10.64 19.22
CA PRO A 242 0.70 11.24 18.71
C PRO A 242 0.58 12.69 19.20
N LEU A 243 0.18 13.59 18.30
CA LEU A 243 -0.13 14.98 18.67
C LEU A 243 -1.23 14.94 19.74
N ALA A 244 -0.99 15.60 20.85
CA ALA A 244 -1.90 15.68 21.98
C ALA A 244 -3.18 16.45 21.62
#